data_c2193612965bc2c1f6e52e95e631ee4d
#
_entry.id   c2193612965bc2c1f6e52e95e631ee4d
#
_cell.length_a   1.000
_cell.length_b   1.000
_cell.length_c   1.000
_cell.angle_alpha   90.00
_cell.angle_beta   90.00
_cell.angle_gamma   90.00
#
_symmetry.space_group_name_H-M   'P 1'
#
loop_
_entity.id
_entity.type
_entity.pdbx_description
1 polymer ?
#
loop_
_entity_poly.entity_id
_entity_poly.type
_entity_poly.pdbx_seq_one_letter_code
_entity_poly.pdbx_strand_id
1 'polypeptide(L)'
;MSVDLGTARILLTGGTGFVGQAILERLLSCHPGTTVLVLARAKGELSAQQRVDSLREKPVFARWREAVGQDEAQRQFAGRVQVVEGDLGTLGPEPERLDLVLHSASSVN
;
A
#
# COMPACT_ATOMS: atom_id res chain seq x y z
N MET A 1 -8.53 -3.02 -22.60
CA MET A 1 -8.66 -4.05 -21.56
C MET A 1 -8.81 -3.38 -20.22
N SER A 2 -9.79 -3.79 -19.47
CA SER A 2 -10.04 -3.19 -18.16
C SER A 2 -9.47 -4.06 -17.06
N VAL A 3 -9.06 -3.43 -15.98
CA VAL A 3 -8.57 -4.11 -14.78
C VAL A 3 -9.71 -4.17 -13.78
N ASP A 4 -9.96 -5.36 -13.26
CA ASP A 4 -10.95 -5.52 -12.20
C ASP A 4 -10.31 -5.17 -10.86
N LEU A 5 -10.53 -3.96 -10.39
CA LEU A 5 -9.93 -3.50 -9.15
C LEU A 5 -10.46 -4.24 -7.93
N GLY A 6 -11.60 -4.93 -8.07
CA GLY A 6 -12.13 -5.71 -6.96
C GLY A 6 -11.28 -6.91 -6.58
N THR A 7 -10.42 -7.39 -7.49
CA THR A 7 -9.55 -8.53 -7.24
C THR A 7 -8.12 -8.28 -7.70
N ALA A 8 -7.79 -7.02 -8.03
CA ALA A 8 -6.50 -6.68 -8.60
C ALA A 8 -5.37 -6.81 -7.58
N ARG A 9 -4.20 -7.11 -8.09
CA ARG A 9 -2.95 -7.02 -7.34
C ARG A 9 -2.19 -5.82 -7.87
N ILE A 10 -1.98 -4.83 -7.04
CA ILE A 10 -1.43 -3.55 -7.44
C ILE A 10 -0.12 -3.31 -6.72
N LEU A 11 0.92 -2.98 -7.48
CA LEU A 11 2.18 -2.53 -6.89
C LEU A 11 2.13 -1.01 -6.78
N LEU A 12 2.29 -0.50 -5.57
CA LEU A 12 2.27 0.93 -5.29
C LEU A 12 3.66 1.37 -4.87
N THR A 13 4.25 2.29 -5.63
CA THR A 13 5.51 2.90 -5.26
C THR A 13 5.23 4.23 -4.58
N GLY A 14 6.07 4.59 -3.62
CA GLY A 14 5.87 5.82 -2.88
C GLY A 14 4.73 5.78 -1.90
N GLY A 15 4.30 4.57 -1.50
CA GLY A 15 3.16 4.39 -0.59
C GLY A 15 3.36 4.99 0.79
N THR A 16 4.60 5.22 1.20
CA THR A 16 4.88 5.85 2.49
C THR A 16 4.85 7.37 2.41
N GLY A 17 4.80 7.95 1.20
CA GLY A 17 4.69 9.38 1.02
C GLY A 17 3.25 9.85 1.11
N PHE A 18 3.06 11.16 1.07
CA PHE A 18 1.75 11.77 1.27
C PHE A 18 0.74 11.32 0.20
N VAL A 19 1.12 11.42 -1.07
CA VAL A 19 0.21 11.05 -2.16
C VAL A 19 -0.03 9.56 -2.16
N GLY A 20 1.03 8.77 -1.91
CA GLY A 20 0.90 7.31 -1.88
C GLY A 20 -0.03 6.84 -0.79
N GLN A 21 0.01 7.48 0.38
CA GLN A 21 -0.92 7.15 1.46
C GLN A 21 -2.36 7.41 1.05
N ALA A 22 -2.61 8.53 0.35
CA ALA A 22 -3.96 8.85 -0.11
C ALA A 22 -4.45 7.82 -1.12
N ILE A 23 -3.58 7.39 -2.03
CA ILE A 23 -3.92 6.36 -3.00
C ILE A 23 -4.25 5.04 -2.30
N LEU A 24 -3.41 4.65 -1.34
CA LEU A 24 -3.63 3.42 -0.59
C LEU A 24 -4.98 3.44 0.13
N GLU A 25 -5.30 4.55 0.78
CA GLU A 25 -6.56 4.70 1.48
C GLU A 25 -7.74 4.55 0.52
N ARG A 26 -7.66 5.19 -0.64
CA ARG A 26 -8.75 5.08 -1.63
C ARG A 26 -8.93 3.64 -2.11
N LEU A 27 -7.83 2.93 -2.31
CA LEU A 27 -7.92 1.54 -2.72
C LEU A 27 -8.56 0.67 -1.64
N LEU A 28 -8.19 0.89 -0.39
CA LEU A 28 -8.76 0.13 0.73
C LEU A 28 -10.25 0.44 0.90
N SER A 29 -10.63 1.71 0.76
CA SER A 29 -12.01 2.15 0.98
C SER A 29 -12.94 1.78 -0.16
N CYS A 30 -12.50 1.93 -1.40
CA CYS A 30 -13.37 1.83 -2.56
C CYS A 30 -13.31 0.48 -3.25
N HIS A 31 -12.28 -0.32 -3.00
CA HIS A 31 -12.07 -1.58 -3.69
C HIS A 31 -11.72 -2.67 -2.68
N PRO A 32 -12.71 -3.20 -1.98
CA PRO A 32 -12.46 -4.09 -0.83
C PRO A 32 -11.68 -5.36 -1.14
N GLY A 33 -11.68 -5.80 -2.38
CA GLY A 33 -10.98 -7.04 -2.75
C GLY A 33 -9.56 -6.82 -3.25
N THR A 34 -9.11 -5.57 -3.36
CA THR A 34 -7.81 -5.25 -3.91
C THR A 34 -6.69 -5.59 -2.93
N THR A 35 -5.63 -6.21 -3.44
CA THR A 35 -4.39 -6.42 -2.70
C THR A 35 -3.36 -5.41 -3.18
N VAL A 36 -2.73 -4.70 -2.26
CA VAL A 36 -1.75 -3.68 -2.60
C VAL A 36 -0.39 -4.11 -2.07
N LEU A 37 0.58 -4.18 -2.98
CA LEU A 37 1.97 -4.43 -2.63
C LEU A 37 2.67 -3.08 -2.56
N VAL A 38 3.09 -2.69 -1.37
CA VAL A 38 3.75 -1.39 -1.17
C VAL A 38 5.25 -1.58 -1.22
N LEU A 39 5.86 -0.94 -2.19
CA LEU A 39 7.31 -0.96 -2.33
C LEU A 39 7.90 0.04 -1.33
N ALA A 40 8.70 -0.45 -0.40
CA ALA A 40 9.23 0.37 0.67
C ALA A 40 10.63 -0.10 1.06
N ARG A 41 11.38 0.79 1.70
CA ARG A 41 12.71 0.46 2.21
C ARG A 41 12.76 0.74 3.70
N ALA A 42 13.69 0.07 4.36
CA ALA A 42 14.00 0.39 5.75
C ALA A 42 14.49 1.84 5.84
N LYS A 43 14.22 2.47 6.95
CA LYS A 43 14.68 3.85 7.19
C LYS A 43 15.04 3.99 8.66
N GLY A 44 16.30 4.30 8.91
CA GLY A 44 16.77 4.36 10.29
C GLY A 44 16.63 3.01 10.95
N GLU A 45 15.97 2.98 12.09
CA GLU A 45 15.75 1.74 12.84
C GLU A 45 14.45 1.05 12.44
N LEU A 46 13.68 1.64 11.53
CA LEU A 46 12.42 1.06 11.10
C LEU A 46 12.62 0.20 9.87
N SER A 47 12.15 -1.04 9.93
CA SER A 47 12.13 -1.90 8.75
C SER A 47 11.07 -1.43 7.77
N ALA A 48 11.14 -1.93 6.54
CA ALA A 48 10.11 -1.63 5.56
C ALA A 48 8.73 -2.03 6.08
N GLN A 49 8.64 -3.21 6.70
CA GLN A 49 7.38 -3.70 7.25
C GLN A 49 6.85 -2.77 8.34
N GLN A 50 7.72 -2.33 9.24
CA GLN A 50 7.32 -1.41 10.30
C GLN A 50 6.84 -0.08 9.75
N ARG A 51 7.51 0.42 8.71
CA ARG A 51 7.09 1.68 8.09
C ARG A 51 5.71 1.57 7.48
N VAL A 52 5.43 0.46 6.80
CA VAL A 52 4.12 0.26 6.18
C VAL A 52 3.06 0.01 7.24
N ASP A 53 3.36 -0.79 8.26
CA ASP A 53 2.39 -1.06 9.33
C ASP A 53 1.98 0.23 10.04
N SER A 54 2.90 1.16 10.20
CA SER A 54 2.60 2.42 10.89
C SER A 54 1.64 3.31 10.09
N LEU A 55 1.50 3.06 8.79
CA LEU A 55 0.60 3.88 7.96
C LEU A 55 -0.84 3.77 8.43
N ARG A 56 -1.24 2.60 8.93
CA ARG A 56 -2.61 2.39 9.37
C ARG A 56 -3.06 3.43 10.40
N GLU A 57 -2.11 3.96 11.18
CA GLU A 57 -2.42 4.93 12.22
C GLU A 57 -2.43 6.37 11.72
N LYS A 58 -2.10 6.60 10.48
CA LYS A 58 -2.05 7.96 9.94
C LYS A 58 -3.44 8.57 9.79
N PRO A 59 -3.55 9.90 9.90
CA PRO A 59 -4.86 10.55 9.82
C PRO A 59 -5.62 10.28 8.52
N VAL A 60 -4.92 10.07 7.42
CA VAL A 60 -5.57 9.83 6.13
C VAL A 60 -6.45 8.58 6.18
N PHE A 61 -6.14 7.63 7.06
CA PHE A 61 -6.90 6.39 7.19
C PHE A 61 -7.99 6.46 8.24
N ALA A 62 -8.17 7.60 8.90
CA ALA A 62 -9.10 7.70 10.03
C ALA A 62 -10.53 7.32 9.65
N ARG A 63 -11.03 7.86 8.53
CA ARG A 63 -12.39 7.55 8.11
C ARG A 63 -12.58 6.08 7.78
N TRP A 64 -11.59 5.49 7.12
CA TRP A 64 -11.67 4.08 6.81
C TRP A 64 -11.65 3.23 8.07
N ARG A 65 -10.79 3.58 9.05
CA ARG A 65 -10.76 2.86 10.32
C ARG A 65 -12.10 2.94 11.05
N GLU A 66 -12.71 4.11 11.01
CA GLU A 66 -14.02 4.30 11.65
C GLU A 66 -15.11 3.52 10.93
N ALA A 67 -15.07 3.49 9.62
CA ALA A 67 -16.09 2.82 8.83
C ALA A 67 -16.06 1.31 9.00
N VAL A 68 -14.88 0.71 9.08
CA VAL A 68 -14.76 -0.75 9.20
C VAL A 68 -14.57 -1.21 10.64
N GLY A 69 -14.15 -0.33 11.54
CA GLY A 69 -13.83 -0.66 12.92
C GLY A 69 -12.36 -1.02 13.09
N GLN A 70 -11.84 -0.81 14.29
CA GLN A 70 -10.41 -0.99 14.55
C GLN A 70 -9.93 -2.41 14.27
N ASP A 71 -10.65 -3.41 14.76
CA ASP A 71 -10.23 -4.80 14.56
C ASP A 71 -10.27 -5.20 13.10
N GLU A 72 -11.30 -4.78 12.39
CA GLU A 72 -11.42 -5.09 10.98
C GLU A 72 -10.37 -4.34 10.16
N ALA A 73 -10.08 -3.10 10.52
CA ALA A 73 -9.03 -2.33 9.86
C ALA A 73 -7.69 -3.03 9.99
N GLN A 74 -7.39 -3.53 11.18
CA GLN A 74 -6.14 -4.25 11.39
C GLN A 74 -6.07 -5.52 10.55
N ARG A 75 -7.15 -6.28 10.50
CA ARG A 75 -7.20 -7.50 9.70
C ARG A 75 -7.04 -7.22 8.22
N GLN A 76 -7.77 -6.22 7.71
CA GLN A 76 -7.69 -5.89 6.30
C GLN A 76 -6.32 -5.38 5.91
N PHE A 77 -5.75 -4.52 6.76
CA PHE A 77 -4.43 -3.99 6.47
C PHE A 77 -3.40 -5.11 6.44
N ALA A 78 -3.45 -6.02 7.40
CA ALA A 78 -2.52 -7.13 7.45
C ALA A 78 -2.67 -8.08 6.25
N GLY A 79 -3.90 -8.29 5.78
CA GLY A 79 -4.16 -9.25 4.71
C GLY A 79 -4.10 -8.65 3.32
N ARG A 80 -4.41 -7.37 3.17
CA ARG A 80 -4.52 -6.73 1.85
C ARG A 80 -3.33 -5.84 1.50
N VAL A 81 -2.55 -5.41 2.48
CA VAL A 81 -1.39 -4.55 2.25
C VAL A 81 -0.16 -5.39 2.53
N GLN A 82 0.59 -5.69 1.48
CA GLN A 82 1.81 -6.47 1.57
C GLN A 82 3.00 -5.58 1.30
N VAL A 83 4.15 -5.92 1.86
CA VAL A 83 5.35 -5.12 1.72
C VAL A 83 6.31 -5.82 0.79
N VAL A 84 6.80 -5.08 -0.21
CA VAL A 84 7.91 -5.51 -1.04
C VAL A 84 9.08 -4.61 -0.67
N GLU A 85 10.10 -5.19 -0.07
CA GLU A 85 11.25 -4.40 0.37
C GLU A 85 12.20 -4.14 -0.78
N GLY A 86 12.61 -2.88 -0.92
CA GLY A 86 13.54 -2.49 -1.95
C GLY A 86 13.11 -1.19 -2.62
N ASP A 87 13.68 -0.95 -3.78
CA ASP A 87 13.27 0.17 -4.63
C ASP A 87 13.16 -0.32 -6.07
N LEU A 88 12.79 0.59 -6.97
CA LEU A 88 12.59 0.19 -8.36
C LEU A 88 13.85 -0.35 -9.00
N GLY A 89 15.02 0.13 -8.57
CA GLY A 89 16.28 -0.35 -9.10
C GLY A 89 16.67 -1.72 -8.62
N THR A 90 16.14 -2.15 -7.48
CA THR A 90 16.46 -3.46 -6.90
C THR A 90 15.31 -4.44 -7.01
N LEU A 91 14.20 -4.01 -7.59
CA LEU A 91 13.06 -4.90 -7.79
C LEU A 91 13.44 -5.93 -8.83
N GLY A 92 13.49 -7.17 -8.42
CA GLY A 92 13.85 -8.26 -9.32
C GLY A 92 12.71 -8.61 -10.27
N PRO A 93 12.74 -9.81 -10.83
CA PRO A 93 11.62 -10.29 -11.63
C PRO A 93 10.35 -10.15 -10.81
N GLU A 94 9.25 -9.87 -11.47
CA GLU A 94 8.00 -9.68 -10.76
C GLU A 94 7.73 -10.87 -9.86
N PRO A 95 7.46 -10.64 -8.58
CA PRO A 95 7.31 -11.73 -7.64
C PRO A 95 6.12 -12.61 -7.98
N GLU A 96 5.06 -12.01 -8.47
CA GLU A 96 3.84 -12.71 -8.84
C GLU A 96 3.10 -11.86 -9.85
N ARG A 97 1.95 -12.35 -10.25
CA ARG A 97 1.11 -11.60 -11.17
C ARG A 97 0.75 -10.23 -10.57
N LEU A 98 1.02 -9.20 -11.33
CA LEU A 98 0.59 -7.85 -11.00
C LEU A 98 -0.37 -7.39 -12.09
N ASP A 99 -1.46 -6.79 -11.68
CA ASP A 99 -2.46 -6.28 -12.61
C ASP A 99 -2.21 -4.82 -12.95
N LEU A 100 -1.55 -4.09 -12.04
CA LEU A 100 -1.35 -2.66 -12.23
C LEU A 100 -0.18 -2.20 -11.38
N VAL A 101 0.55 -1.21 -11.89
CA VAL A 101 1.62 -0.55 -11.14
C VAL A 101 1.28 0.92 -11.06
N LEU A 102 1.20 1.45 -9.84
CA LEU A 102 0.94 2.86 -9.60
C LEU A 102 2.18 3.51 -9.02
N HIS A 103 2.67 4.54 -9.69
CA HIS A 103 3.82 5.30 -9.24
C HIS A 103 3.35 6.60 -8.63
N SER A 104 3.48 6.71 -7.32
CA SER A 104 3.23 7.95 -6.62
C SER A 104 4.50 8.55 -6.07
N ALA A 105 5.62 7.90 -6.31
CA ALA A 105 6.88 8.40 -5.83
C ALA A 105 7.15 9.76 -6.46
N SER A 106 7.17 10.77 -5.64
CA SER A 106 7.47 12.10 -6.08
C SER A 106 8.92 12.37 -5.77
N SER A 107 9.64 12.86 -6.76
CA SER A 107 11.03 13.23 -6.56
C SER A 107 11.14 14.68 -6.17
N VAL A 108 10.15 15.22 -5.57
CA VAL A 108 10.18 16.59 -5.11
C VAL A 108 11.24 16.73 -4.04
N ASN A 109 12.11 17.64 -4.26
CA ASN A 109 13.18 17.91 -3.34
C ASN A 109 13.14 19.36 -2.93
#